data_76a969f98219bb40012b629cbdb10efa
#
_entry.id   76a969f98219bb40012b629cbdb10efa
#
_cell.length_a   1.000
_cell.length_b   1.000
_cell.length_c   1.000
_cell.angle_alpha   90.00
_cell.angle_beta   90.00
_cell.angle_gamma   90.00
#
_symmetry.space_group_name_H-M   'P 1'
#
loop_
_entity.id
_entity.type
_entity.pdbx_description
1 polymer ?
#
loop_
_entity_poly.entity_id
_entity_poly.type
_entity_poly.pdbx_seq_one_letter_code
_entity_poly.pdbx_strand_id
1 'polypeptide(L)'
;LPTSGYGSTSNSCAIVRASYSTWDGVAMAYEGFFYWDDWADYLGVEDERGLIKYMKTGSILFKLQGEDHSKKVLKFYEEIGVEYEIWDLEKLKQKMPIYSHDQYGEITRPDEDDHFFDKTGNKIEGALYTPGSGYVSDPQLSSHNLQVATEAKGGEFLFDSEITEIRQENGKVLGVTLSNGDQIDSAVVVNVAG
;
A
#
# COMPACT_ATOMS: atom_id res chain seq x y z
N LEU A 1 -20.58 -0.82 2.90
CA LEU A 1 -19.70 -0.70 4.09
C LEU A 1 -20.16 0.46 4.95
N PRO A 2 -20.06 0.35 6.32
CA PRO A 2 -20.64 1.33 7.24
C PRO A 2 -19.82 2.63 7.38
N THR A 3 -18.57 2.63 6.93
CA THR A 3 -17.67 3.79 7.02
C THR A 3 -16.51 3.66 6.04
N SER A 4 -15.82 4.79 5.76
CA SER A 4 -14.59 4.78 5.00
C SER A 4 -13.50 3.91 5.65
N GLY A 5 -12.69 3.25 4.84
CA GLY A 5 -11.59 2.39 5.31
C GLY A 5 -11.99 1.09 5.98
N TYR A 6 -13.27 0.77 6.14
CA TYR A 6 -13.76 -0.41 6.88
C TYR A 6 -13.37 -1.76 6.24
N GLY A 7 -13.03 -1.79 4.98
CA GLY A 7 -12.64 -3.01 4.25
C GLY A 7 -11.20 -3.43 4.52
N SER A 8 -10.45 -3.68 3.44
CA SER A 8 -9.05 -4.11 3.50
C SER A 8 -8.11 -3.07 4.12
N THR A 9 -8.43 -1.78 4.02
CA THR A 9 -7.59 -0.71 4.56
C THR A 9 -7.46 -0.80 6.08
N SER A 10 -8.56 -0.91 6.83
CA SER A 10 -8.50 -1.01 8.30
C SER A 10 -7.88 -2.32 8.79
N ASN A 11 -7.86 -3.36 7.96
CA ASN A 11 -7.25 -4.66 8.27
C ASN A 11 -5.80 -4.77 7.79
N SER A 12 -5.23 -3.70 7.23
CA SER A 12 -3.83 -3.67 6.78
C SER A 12 -2.88 -3.39 7.94
N CYS A 13 -1.61 -3.77 7.77
CA CYS A 13 -0.53 -3.37 8.69
C CYS A 13 -0.02 -1.94 8.42
N ALA A 14 -0.70 -1.18 7.59
CA ALA A 14 -0.43 0.23 7.29
C ALA A 14 0.98 0.54 6.73
N ILE A 15 1.68 -0.46 6.20
CA ILE A 15 3.03 -0.29 5.64
C ILE A 15 2.98 0.60 4.40
N VAL A 16 3.86 1.59 4.38
CA VAL A 16 4.13 2.47 3.24
C VAL A 16 5.54 2.18 2.71
N ARG A 17 5.64 1.68 1.49
CA ARG A 17 6.90 1.28 0.87
C ARG A 17 6.89 1.55 -0.64
N ALA A 18 8.07 1.68 -1.27
CA ALA A 18 8.20 1.88 -2.71
C ALA A 18 8.67 0.63 -3.47
N SER A 19 8.97 -0.50 -2.80
CA SER A 19 9.51 -1.70 -3.42
C SER A 19 8.43 -2.52 -4.16
N TYR A 20 8.04 -2.07 -5.35
CA TYR A 20 7.08 -2.74 -6.23
C TYR A 20 7.76 -3.35 -7.46
N SER A 21 7.08 -4.32 -8.09
CA SER A 21 7.60 -5.08 -9.25
C SER A 21 7.43 -4.37 -10.60
N THR A 22 6.79 -3.19 -10.62
CA THR A 22 6.57 -2.39 -11.82
C THR A 22 7.08 -0.97 -11.62
N TRP A 23 7.52 -0.33 -12.69
CA TRP A 23 8.00 1.06 -12.65
C TRP A 23 6.91 2.01 -12.14
N ASP A 24 5.69 1.91 -12.70
CA ASP A 24 4.56 2.74 -12.30
C ASP A 24 4.21 2.55 -10.81
N GLY A 25 4.26 1.31 -10.32
CA GLY A 25 4.01 1.01 -8.91
C GLY A 25 5.04 1.66 -7.98
N VAL A 26 6.33 1.67 -8.37
CA VAL A 26 7.39 2.37 -7.63
C VAL A 26 7.17 3.88 -7.67
N ALA A 27 6.90 4.44 -8.86
CA ALA A 27 6.72 5.88 -9.04
C ALA A 27 5.53 6.42 -8.22
N MET A 28 4.37 5.78 -8.32
CA MET A 28 3.18 6.16 -7.55
C MET A 28 3.39 6.03 -6.03
N ALA A 29 4.04 4.96 -5.59
CA ALA A 29 4.30 4.76 -4.17
C ALA A 29 5.31 5.76 -3.63
N TYR A 30 6.33 6.13 -4.42
CA TYR A 30 7.31 7.13 -4.05
C TYR A 30 6.72 8.54 -4.01
N GLU A 31 5.87 8.89 -4.98
CA GLU A 31 5.09 10.14 -4.92
C GLU A 31 4.22 10.18 -3.65
N GLY A 32 3.63 9.04 -3.26
CA GLY A 32 2.85 8.93 -2.03
C GLY A 32 3.63 9.28 -0.76
N PHE A 33 4.97 9.07 -0.72
CA PHE A 33 5.78 9.43 0.44
C PHE A 33 5.67 10.92 0.78
N PHE A 34 5.62 11.79 -0.22
CA PHE A 34 5.52 13.24 -0.03
C PHE A 34 4.15 13.63 0.54
N TYR A 35 3.06 12.98 0.10
CA TYR A 35 1.74 13.22 0.66
C TYR A 35 1.62 12.74 2.11
N TRP A 36 2.23 11.59 2.44
CA TRP A 36 2.25 11.10 3.81
C TRP A 36 3.08 11.99 4.74
N ASP A 37 4.16 12.58 4.25
CA ASP A 37 5.01 13.50 5.02
C ASP A 37 4.28 14.79 5.37
N ASP A 38 3.60 15.37 4.40
CA ASP A 38 2.88 16.64 4.51
C ASP A 38 1.36 16.42 4.59
N TRP A 39 0.93 15.38 5.34
CA TRP A 39 -0.45 14.93 5.35
C TRP A 39 -1.45 16.04 5.68
N ALA A 40 -1.15 16.90 6.66
CA ALA A 40 -2.01 18.00 7.04
C ALA A 40 -2.18 19.03 5.91
N ASP A 41 -1.09 19.40 5.26
CA ASP A 41 -1.10 20.37 4.16
C ASP A 41 -1.75 19.77 2.90
N TYR A 42 -1.50 18.48 2.64
CA TYR A 42 -2.15 17.76 1.54
C TYR A 42 -3.66 17.72 1.67
N LEU A 43 -4.19 17.48 2.86
CA LEU A 43 -5.62 17.46 3.12
C LEU A 43 -6.22 18.88 3.10
N GLY A 44 -5.52 19.84 3.71
CA GLY A 44 -5.96 21.23 3.85
C GLY A 44 -7.19 21.40 4.73
N VAL A 45 -7.47 20.44 5.62
CA VAL A 45 -8.61 20.45 6.55
C VAL A 45 -8.18 19.91 7.91
N GLU A 46 -8.93 20.30 8.96
CA GLU A 46 -8.84 19.68 10.28
C GLU A 46 -9.86 18.54 10.38
N ASP A 47 -9.51 17.51 11.09
CA ASP A 47 -10.41 16.39 11.44
C ASP A 47 -10.52 16.31 12.96
N GLU A 48 -11.75 16.28 13.50
CA GLU A 48 -12.00 16.20 14.94
C GLU A 48 -11.42 14.93 15.60
N ARG A 49 -11.21 13.86 14.81
CA ARG A 49 -10.56 12.63 15.25
C ARG A 49 -9.04 12.74 15.25
N GLY A 50 -8.50 13.88 14.80
CA GLY A 50 -7.07 14.11 14.55
C GLY A 50 -6.62 13.54 13.22
N LEU A 51 -5.33 13.75 12.93
CA LEU A 51 -4.68 13.29 11.71
C LEU A 51 -3.75 12.11 11.98
N ILE A 52 -3.59 11.25 11.00
CA ILE A 52 -2.59 10.18 11.07
C ILE A 52 -1.18 10.75 11.19
N LYS A 53 -0.27 9.93 11.69
CA LYS A 53 1.16 10.22 11.68
C LYS A 53 1.87 9.24 10.77
N TYR A 54 2.72 9.76 9.91
CA TYR A 54 3.63 8.95 9.13
C TYR A 54 4.90 8.68 9.92
N MET A 55 5.18 7.40 10.18
CA MET A 55 6.31 6.94 10.98
C MET A 55 7.38 6.38 10.03
N LYS A 56 8.41 7.19 9.73
CA LYS A 56 9.53 6.78 8.87
C LYS A 56 10.47 5.84 9.63
N THR A 57 10.24 4.56 9.53
CA THR A 57 11.09 3.52 10.13
C THR A 57 12.07 2.93 9.13
N GLY A 58 11.90 3.26 7.88
CA GLY A 58 12.55 2.59 6.76
C GLY A 58 11.89 1.24 6.44
N SER A 59 12.26 0.70 5.31
CA SER A 59 11.94 -0.69 4.93
C SER A 59 13.16 -1.38 4.34
N ILE A 60 13.23 -2.70 4.46
CA ILE A 60 14.25 -3.52 3.83
C ILE A 60 13.63 -4.48 2.84
N LEU A 61 14.23 -4.58 1.66
CA LEU A 61 13.97 -5.62 0.68
C LEU A 61 15.20 -6.53 0.65
N PHE A 62 15.05 -7.78 1.10
CA PHE A 62 16.15 -8.72 1.12
C PHE A 62 16.62 -9.08 -0.29
N LYS A 63 17.95 -9.18 -0.44
CA LYS A 63 18.59 -9.73 -1.63
C LYS A 63 18.79 -11.21 -1.40
N LEU A 64 18.05 -12.01 -2.14
CA LEU A 64 18.11 -13.46 -2.05
C LEU A 64 19.04 -14.01 -3.12
N GLN A 65 19.77 -15.06 -2.78
CA GLN A 65 20.63 -15.75 -3.72
C GLN A 65 19.80 -16.34 -4.88
N GLY A 66 20.18 -16.00 -6.10
CA GLY A 66 19.52 -16.51 -7.32
C GLY A 66 18.23 -15.77 -7.71
N GLU A 67 17.91 -14.63 -7.05
CA GLU A 67 16.70 -13.86 -7.29
C GLU A 67 17.03 -12.50 -7.94
N ASP A 68 16.20 -12.05 -8.87
CA ASP A 68 16.41 -10.81 -9.63
C ASP A 68 15.46 -9.67 -9.23
N HIS A 69 14.52 -9.89 -8.32
CA HIS A 69 13.53 -8.88 -7.94
C HIS A 69 14.19 -7.63 -7.33
N SER A 70 15.12 -7.82 -6.41
CA SER A 70 15.84 -6.70 -5.78
C SER A 70 16.65 -5.88 -6.78
N LYS A 71 17.24 -6.51 -7.79
CA LYS A 71 17.95 -5.83 -8.89
C LYS A 71 17.00 -5.01 -9.76
N LYS A 72 15.81 -5.57 -10.05
CA LYS A 72 14.77 -4.88 -10.82
C LYS A 72 14.25 -3.64 -10.08
N VAL A 73 13.96 -3.77 -8.79
CA VAL A 73 13.54 -2.65 -7.94
C VAL A 73 14.62 -1.57 -7.87
N LEU A 74 15.88 -1.96 -7.69
CA LEU A 74 17.01 -1.03 -7.66
C LEU A 74 17.08 -0.19 -8.94
N LYS A 75 16.93 -0.83 -10.11
CA LYS A 75 16.91 -0.10 -11.39
C LYS A 75 15.80 0.95 -11.43
N PHE A 76 14.61 0.62 -10.97
CA PHE A 76 13.50 1.58 -10.90
C PHE A 76 13.79 2.72 -9.91
N TYR A 77 14.43 2.42 -8.78
CA TYR A 77 14.83 3.43 -7.81
C TYR A 77 15.82 4.43 -8.40
N GLU A 78 16.81 3.94 -9.16
CA GLU A 78 17.79 4.79 -9.86
C GLU A 78 17.13 5.69 -10.91
N GLU A 79 16.19 5.14 -11.70
CA GLU A 79 15.49 5.88 -12.75
C GLU A 79 14.54 6.96 -12.18
N ILE A 80 13.90 6.69 -11.04
CA ILE A 80 12.91 7.59 -10.41
C ILE A 80 13.58 8.57 -9.45
N GLY A 81 14.75 8.22 -8.89
CA GLY A 81 15.45 9.00 -7.89
C GLY A 81 14.99 8.69 -6.45
N VAL A 82 14.54 7.46 -6.20
CA VAL A 82 14.20 7.03 -4.83
C VAL A 82 15.46 6.93 -4.00
N GLU A 83 15.48 7.54 -2.81
CA GLU A 83 16.60 7.42 -1.87
C GLU A 83 16.70 6.00 -1.31
N TYR A 84 17.89 5.41 -1.36
CA TYR A 84 18.14 4.06 -0.87
C TYR A 84 19.58 3.87 -0.37
N GLU A 85 19.79 2.79 0.39
CA GLU A 85 21.10 2.27 0.73
C GLU A 85 21.20 0.79 0.36
N ILE A 86 22.35 0.37 -0.14
CA ILE A 86 22.66 -1.06 -0.29
C ILE A 86 23.37 -1.54 0.97
N TRP A 87 22.78 -2.50 1.64
CA TRP A 87 23.38 -3.16 2.79
C TRP A 87 23.93 -4.52 2.35
N ASP A 88 25.20 -4.74 2.59
CA ASP A 88 25.78 -6.07 2.53
C ASP A 88 25.33 -6.93 3.73
N LEU A 89 25.69 -8.20 3.72
CA LEU A 89 25.28 -9.12 4.77
C LEU A 89 25.80 -8.69 6.15
N GLU A 90 27.00 -8.13 6.25
CA GLU A 90 27.58 -7.71 7.53
C GLU A 90 26.86 -6.50 8.11
N LYS A 91 26.56 -5.51 7.27
CA LYS A 91 25.75 -4.35 7.67
C LYS A 91 24.32 -4.79 8.06
N LEU A 92 23.74 -5.74 7.31
CA LEU A 92 22.41 -6.29 7.62
C LEU A 92 22.41 -6.99 8.98
N LYS A 93 23.39 -7.84 9.29
CA LYS A 93 23.53 -8.48 10.60
C LYS A 93 23.68 -7.48 11.73
N GLN A 94 24.47 -6.42 11.51
CA GLN A 94 24.65 -5.36 12.50
C GLN A 94 23.36 -4.60 12.79
N LYS A 95 22.59 -4.29 11.75
CA LYS A 95 21.33 -3.53 11.86
C LYS A 95 20.16 -4.36 12.34
N MET A 96 20.15 -5.65 11.98
CA MET A 96 19.04 -6.59 12.23
C MET A 96 19.56 -7.88 12.91
N PRO A 97 20.14 -7.79 14.11
CA PRO A 97 20.84 -8.93 14.75
C PRO A 97 19.92 -10.08 15.16
N ILE A 98 18.62 -9.84 15.28
CA ILE A 98 17.64 -10.85 15.69
C ILE A 98 17.10 -11.69 14.52
N TYR A 99 17.42 -11.33 13.27
CA TYR A 99 16.89 -12.03 12.10
C TYR A 99 17.78 -13.20 11.68
N SER A 100 17.16 -14.29 11.25
CA SER A 100 17.85 -15.34 10.51
C SER A 100 18.27 -14.84 9.13
N HIS A 101 19.49 -15.21 8.71
CA HIS A 101 20.01 -14.89 7.38
C HIS A 101 19.99 -16.11 6.45
N ASP A 102 19.34 -17.18 6.85
CA ASP A 102 19.08 -18.35 6.03
C ASP A 102 17.88 -18.05 5.11
N GLN A 103 17.92 -18.57 3.90
CA GLN A 103 16.76 -18.63 3.03
C GLN A 103 15.99 -19.91 3.32
N TYR A 104 14.69 -19.79 3.52
CA TYR A 104 13.79 -20.91 3.73
C TYR A 104 13.11 -21.26 2.41
N GLY A 105 12.62 -22.49 2.27
CA GLY A 105 11.96 -23.02 1.09
C GLY A 105 10.63 -22.34 0.79
N GLU A 106 10.01 -22.79 -0.29
CA GLU A 106 8.70 -22.29 -0.70
C GLU A 106 7.70 -22.42 0.43
N ILE A 107 6.80 -21.44 0.51
CA ILE A 107 5.70 -21.45 1.48
C ILE A 107 4.67 -22.44 0.98
N THR A 108 4.61 -23.57 1.66
CA THR A 108 3.61 -24.62 1.47
C THR A 108 2.69 -24.65 2.71
N ARG A 109 1.68 -25.49 2.70
CA ARG A 109 0.86 -25.70 3.90
C ARG A 109 1.55 -26.70 4.83
N PRO A 110 1.62 -26.42 6.14
CA PRO A 110 2.29 -27.32 7.09
C PRO A 110 1.69 -28.72 7.18
N ASP A 111 0.41 -28.86 6.81
CA ASP A 111 -0.34 -30.12 6.78
C ASP A 111 -0.23 -30.89 5.46
N GLU A 112 0.35 -30.26 4.43
CA GLU A 112 0.52 -30.85 3.09
C GLU A 112 1.97 -31.20 2.77
N ASP A 113 2.94 -30.65 3.52
CA ASP A 113 4.36 -30.79 3.22
C ASP A 113 5.21 -30.89 4.51
N ASP A 114 5.81 -32.03 4.73
CA ASP A 114 6.72 -32.31 5.87
C ASP A 114 8.00 -31.42 5.82
N HIS A 115 8.31 -30.81 4.66
CA HIS A 115 9.44 -29.91 4.46
C HIS A 115 9.05 -28.43 4.56
N PHE A 116 7.83 -28.14 5.02
CA PHE A 116 7.39 -26.78 5.29
C PHE A 116 8.42 -26.00 6.08
N PHE A 117 8.84 -24.88 5.54
CA PHE A 117 9.78 -23.95 6.18
C PHE A 117 11.20 -24.51 6.43
N ASP A 118 11.62 -25.56 5.70
CA ASP A 118 12.98 -26.05 5.74
C ASP A 118 13.96 -25.06 5.10
N LYS A 119 15.21 -25.07 5.55
CA LYS A 119 16.27 -24.26 4.95
C LYS A 119 16.62 -24.77 3.57
N THR A 120 16.68 -23.89 2.58
CA THR A 120 17.06 -24.23 1.19
C THR A 120 18.56 -24.47 1.01
N GLY A 121 19.38 -24.08 2.00
CA GLY A 121 20.84 -24.01 1.87
C GLY A 121 21.35 -22.68 1.29
N ASN A 122 20.51 -21.89 0.64
CA ASN A 122 20.84 -20.56 0.20
C ASN A 122 20.84 -19.54 1.34
N LYS A 123 21.42 -18.36 1.07
CA LYS A 123 21.54 -17.29 2.06
C LYS A 123 20.93 -15.99 1.54
N ILE A 124 20.55 -15.13 2.49
CA ILE A 124 20.31 -13.72 2.23
C ILE A 124 21.68 -13.07 1.98
N GLU A 125 21.85 -12.39 0.85
CA GLU A 125 23.12 -11.76 0.46
C GLU A 125 23.27 -10.34 1.00
N GLY A 126 22.19 -9.73 1.45
CA GLY A 126 22.11 -8.35 1.91
C GLY A 126 20.70 -7.80 1.78
N ALA A 127 20.58 -6.49 1.69
CA ALA A 127 19.28 -5.83 1.55
C ALA A 127 19.40 -4.49 0.79
N LEU A 128 18.28 -4.08 0.20
CA LEU A 128 18.02 -2.73 -0.24
C LEU A 128 17.22 -2.04 0.86
N TYR A 129 17.78 -1.02 1.49
CA TYR A 129 17.12 -0.24 2.54
C TYR A 129 16.58 1.06 1.95
N THR A 130 15.32 1.37 2.24
CA THR A 130 14.63 2.58 1.77
C THR A 130 14.25 3.42 2.99
N PRO A 131 14.99 4.49 3.33
CA PRO A 131 14.79 5.26 4.56
C PRO A 131 13.45 6.00 4.59
N GLY A 132 12.95 6.44 3.43
CA GLY A 132 11.66 7.13 3.30
C GLY A 132 10.43 6.26 3.56
N SER A 133 10.58 4.94 3.56
CA SER A 133 9.49 4.00 3.87
C SER A 133 9.13 3.98 5.37
N GLY A 134 7.95 3.46 5.68
CA GLY A 134 7.51 3.35 7.08
C GLY A 134 6.10 2.80 7.20
N TYR A 135 5.32 3.41 8.07
CA TYR A 135 3.90 3.06 8.24
C TYR A 135 3.10 4.27 8.72
N VAL A 136 1.79 4.25 8.48
CA VAL A 136 0.86 5.22 9.06
C VAL A 136 0.31 4.71 10.38
N SER A 137 0.09 5.61 11.34
CA SER A 137 -0.29 5.25 12.70
C SER A 137 -1.67 4.57 12.80
N ASP A 138 -2.57 4.87 11.87
CA ASP A 138 -3.92 4.30 11.81
C ASP A 138 -4.43 4.32 10.36
N PRO A 139 -4.53 3.15 9.69
CA PRO A 139 -4.96 3.08 8.30
C PRO A 139 -6.44 3.42 8.12
N GLN A 140 -7.31 3.15 9.11
CA GLN A 140 -8.72 3.54 9.02
C GLN A 140 -8.88 5.05 9.17
N LEU A 141 -8.16 5.66 10.10
CA LEU A 141 -8.17 7.12 10.27
C LEU A 141 -7.66 7.82 9.01
N SER A 142 -6.67 7.25 8.29
CA SER A 142 -6.21 7.84 7.03
C SER A 142 -7.32 7.96 5.99
N SER A 143 -8.16 6.93 5.87
CA SER A 143 -9.34 6.96 4.99
C SER A 143 -10.40 7.95 5.47
N HIS A 144 -10.60 8.07 6.78
CA HIS A 144 -11.49 9.05 7.35
C HIS A 144 -11.02 10.49 7.12
N ASN A 145 -9.73 10.76 7.29
CA ASN A 145 -9.16 12.08 6.98
C ASN A 145 -9.38 12.46 5.49
N LEU A 146 -9.22 11.53 4.55
CA LEU A 146 -9.54 11.74 3.14
C LEU A 146 -11.03 11.99 2.90
N GLN A 147 -11.90 11.30 3.64
CA GLN A 147 -13.34 11.54 3.61
C GLN A 147 -13.65 12.97 4.02
N VAL A 148 -13.16 13.42 5.19
CA VAL A 148 -13.38 14.78 5.70
C VAL A 148 -12.89 15.83 4.69
N ALA A 149 -11.71 15.63 4.10
CA ALA A 149 -11.18 16.52 3.07
C ALA A 149 -12.06 16.57 1.81
N THR A 150 -12.65 15.44 1.43
CA THR A 150 -13.55 15.34 0.28
C THR A 150 -14.88 16.05 0.58
N GLU A 151 -15.45 15.83 1.76
CA GLU A 151 -16.69 16.48 2.20
C GLU A 151 -16.54 17.99 2.31
N ALA A 152 -15.39 18.49 2.78
CA ALA A 152 -15.07 19.91 2.81
C ALA A 152 -15.03 20.57 1.42
N LYS A 153 -14.84 19.77 0.36
CA LYS A 153 -14.89 20.20 -1.04
C LYS A 153 -16.23 19.92 -1.72
N GLY A 154 -17.26 19.54 -0.95
CA GLY A 154 -18.62 19.28 -1.46
C GLY A 154 -18.84 17.85 -1.95
N GLY A 155 -17.92 16.93 -1.68
CA GLY A 155 -18.14 15.51 -1.96
C GLY A 155 -19.14 14.91 -0.96
N GLU A 156 -19.86 13.86 -1.39
CA GLU A 156 -20.83 13.14 -0.57
C GLU A 156 -20.47 11.67 -0.49
N PHE A 157 -20.68 11.06 0.68
CA PHE A 157 -20.47 9.63 0.91
C PHE A 157 -21.79 8.95 1.23
N LEU A 158 -22.11 7.90 0.50
CA LEU A 158 -23.26 7.04 0.74
C LEU A 158 -22.75 5.70 1.27
N PHE A 159 -22.76 5.55 2.59
CA PHE A 159 -22.41 4.28 3.23
C PHE A 159 -23.57 3.29 3.17
N ASP A 160 -23.26 2.00 3.36
CA ASP A 160 -24.23 0.89 3.31
C ASP A 160 -25.09 0.87 2.04
N SER A 161 -24.55 1.42 0.96
CA SER A 161 -25.19 1.53 -0.34
C SER A 161 -24.55 0.54 -1.31
N GLU A 162 -25.34 -0.40 -1.80
CA GLU A 162 -24.91 -1.39 -2.80
C GLU A 162 -25.35 -0.93 -4.18
N ILE A 163 -24.38 -0.87 -5.11
CA ILE A 163 -24.65 -0.58 -6.52
C ILE A 163 -24.98 -1.89 -7.22
N THR A 164 -26.17 -1.99 -7.81
CA THR A 164 -26.65 -3.16 -8.54
C THR A 164 -26.47 -3.03 -10.03
N GLU A 165 -26.36 -1.81 -10.55
CA GLU A 165 -26.26 -1.56 -11.99
C GLU A 165 -25.51 -0.26 -12.28
N ILE A 166 -24.66 -0.28 -13.33
CA ILE A 166 -24.19 0.95 -13.99
C ILE A 166 -25.09 1.18 -15.20
N ARG A 167 -25.96 2.20 -15.12
CA ARG A 167 -26.93 2.52 -16.18
C ARG A 167 -26.21 3.07 -17.41
N GLN A 168 -26.58 2.55 -18.57
CA GLN A 168 -26.00 2.96 -19.83
C GLN A 168 -27.07 3.04 -20.92
N GLU A 169 -26.95 4.01 -21.81
CA GLU A 169 -27.78 4.13 -23.01
C GLU A 169 -26.94 4.61 -24.20
N ASN A 170 -27.06 3.96 -25.34
CA ASN A 170 -26.33 4.32 -26.57
C ASN A 170 -24.81 4.46 -26.38
N GLY A 171 -24.19 3.61 -25.52
CA GLY A 171 -22.75 3.63 -25.21
C GLY A 171 -22.30 4.75 -24.26
N LYS A 172 -23.24 5.45 -23.63
CA LYS A 172 -22.94 6.50 -22.63
C LYS A 172 -23.39 6.05 -21.26
N VAL A 173 -22.57 6.35 -20.26
CA VAL A 173 -22.93 6.18 -18.85
C VAL A 173 -23.95 7.24 -18.46
N LEU A 174 -25.01 6.82 -17.76
CA LEU A 174 -26.06 7.71 -17.22
C LEU A 174 -25.98 7.82 -15.69
N GLY A 175 -25.32 6.88 -15.02
CA GLY A 175 -25.22 6.82 -13.57
C GLY A 175 -25.30 5.41 -13.03
N VAL A 176 -25.77 5.26 -11.81
CA VAL A 176 -25.88 3.98 -11.10
C VAL A 176 -27.29 3.78 -10.54
N THR A 177 -27.66 2.50 -10.32
CA THR A 177 -28.84 2.09 -9.54
C THR A 177 -28.38 1.42 -8.25
N LEU A 178 -28.97 1.81 -7.12
CA LEU A 178 -28.73 1.22 -5.81
C LEU A 178 -29.68 0.03 -5.55
N SER A 179 -29.34 -0.83 -4.61
CA SER A 179 -30.16 -1.99 -4.25
C SER A 179 -31.54 -1.66 -3.68
N ASN A 180 -31.73 -0.47 -3.14
CA ASN A 180 -33.03 0.07 -2.70
C ASN A 180 -33.88 0.62 -3.86
N GLY A 181 -33.35 0.63 -5.08
CA GLY A 181 -34.03 1.15 -6.27
C GLY A 181 -33.76 2.62 -6.58
N ASP A 182 -33.06 3.35 -5.72
CA ASP A 182 -32.67 4.73 -5.99
C ASP A 182 -31.68 4.82 -7.16
N GLN A 183 -31.74 5.93 -7.89
CA GLN A 183 -30.85 6.20 -9.01
C GLN A 183 -30.05 7.46 -8.76
N ILE A 184 -28.74 7.39 -9.06
CA ILE A 184 -27.82 8.52 -9.01
C ILE A 184 -27.33 8.77 -10.41
N ASP A 185 -27.64 9.96 -10.95
CA ASP A 185 -27.22 10.37 -12.29
C ASP A 185 -25.77 10.85 -12.28
N SER A 186 -24.98 10.36 -13.22
CA SER A 186 -23.60 10.80 -13.46
C SER A 186 -23.17 10.45 -14.87
N ALA A 187 -22.44 11.36 -15.50
CA ALA A 187 -21.82 11.10 -16.79
C ALA A 187 -20.55 10.25 -16.72
N VAL A 188 -19.99 10.09 -15.52
CA VAL A 188 -18.77 9.29 -15.25
C VAL A 188 -18.99 8.42 -14.03
N VAL A 189 -18.68 7.14 -14.14
CA VAL A 189 -18.64 6.20 -13.02
C VAL A 189 -17.27 5.56 -12.97
N VAL A 190 -16.59 5.65 -11.81
CA VAL A 190 -15.28 5.04 -11.57
C VAL A 190 -15.47 3.89 -10.60
N ASN A 191 -15.22 2.67 -11.06
CA ASN A 191 -15.26 1.48 -10.20
C ASN A 191 -13.88 1.23 -9.60
N VAL A 192 -13.78 1.34 -8.27
CA VAL A 192 -12.56 1.08 -7.47
C VAL A 192 -12.85 0.11 -6.31
N ALA A 193 -13.84 -0.74 -6.46
CA ALA A 193 -14.31 -1.62 -5.39
C ALA A 193 -13.38 -2.83 -5.10
N GLY A 194 -12.36 -3.08 -5.94
CA GLY A 194 -11.39 -4.17 -5.78
C GLY A 194 -11.77 -5.44 -6.54
#